data_9baff4428cb3104c6adbd7e47b063df8
#
_entry.id   9baff4428cb3104c6adbd7e47b063df8
#
_cell.length_a   1.000
_cell.length_b   1.000
_cell.length_c   1.000
_cell.angle_alpha   90.00
_cell.angle_beta   90.00
_cell.angle_gamma   90.00
#
_symmetry.space_group_name_H-M   'P 1'
#
loop_
_entity.id
_entity.type
_entity.pdbx_description
1 polymer ?
#
loop_
_entity_poly.entity_id
_entity_poly.type
_entity_poly.pdbx_seq_one_letter_code
_entity_poly.pdbx_strand_id
1 'polypeptide(L)'
;MKNLLLSALAVCLACTATAQTADQNDSASGYEFTDVKLIPTTPVKDQSRSGTCWCFSTLSFLESEILKAGGPEMHLSEMWIVRHSFMDKAEKYIRLHGELNFAEGGASHDVTEGIKAHGIVPFEVYPGLNYGTEKPDFHELSVVLKAYLDGVLKAAESGKPLSTAWKRGFNALLDEYFGPMPETFTYEGKEYTPESLAA
;
A
#
# COMPACT_ATOMS: atom_id res chain seq x y z
N MET A 1 29.93 -65.18 -31.20
CA MET A 1 29.62 -63.76 -31.07
C MET A 1 28.25 -63.60 -30.45
N LYS A 2 28.10 -64.01 -29.22
CA LYS A 2 26.84 -63.89 -28.43
C LYS A 2 27.29 -63.94 -26.99
N ASN A 3 27.79 -62.87 -26.39
CA ASN A 3 27.96 -62.75 -24.92
C ASN A 3 28.52 -61.38 -24.51
N LEU A 4 28.23 -60.34 -25.30
CA LEU A 4 28.77 -58.99 -25.00
C LEU A 4 27.62 -57.93 -24.80
N LEU A 5 26.43 -58.37 -24.52
CA LEU A 5 25.24 -57.46 -24.40
C LEU A 5 24.53 -57.54 -23.05
N LEU A 6 25.12 -58.19 -22.04
CA LEU A 6 24.48 -58.34 -20.71
C LEU A 6 25.22 -57.64 -19.56
N SER A 7 26.27 -56.86 -19.84
CA SER A 7 27.01 -56.20 -18.78
C SER A 7 26.81 -54.68 -18.66
N ALA A 8 25.90 -54.10 -19.42
CA ALA A 8 25.68 -52.65 -19.42
C ALA A 8 24.39 -52.20 -18.67
N LEU A 9 23.66 -53.13 -18.00
CA LEU A 9 22.40 -52.79 -17.36
C LEU A 9 22.41 -52.86 -15.82
N ALA A 10 23.55 -52.91 -15.18
CA ALA A 10 23.68 -53.12 -13.72
C ALA A 10 24.33 -51.96 -12.96
N VAL A 11 24.55 -50.79 -13.58
CA VAL A 11 25.24 -49.69 -12.89
C VAL A 11 24.37 -48.41 -12.72
N CYS A 12 23.11 -48.43 -13.13
CA CYS A 12 22.19 -47.25 -12.99
C CYS A 12 21.23 -47.28 -11.80
N LEU A 13 21.49 -48.06 -10.77
CA LEU A 13 20.57 -48.13 -9.62
C LEU A 13 21.28 -47.92 -8.28
N ALA A 14 22.04 -46.83 -8.12
CA ALA A 14 22.51 -46.42 -6.80
C ALA A 14 22.86 -44.95 -6.73
N CYS A 15 21.93 -44.07 -7.19
CA CYS A 15 21.93 -42.66 -6.80
C CYS A 15 20.55 -42.30 -6.24
N THR A 16 20.14 -42.92 -5.14
CA THR A 16 19.17 -42.32 -4.25
C THR A 16 19.88 -41.17 -3.54
N ALA A 17 19.72 -39.98 -4.11
CA ALA A 17 20.06 -38.77 -3.40
C ALA A 17 19.15 -38.70 -2.16
N THR A 18 19.66 -39.10 -1.01
CA THR A 18 19.12 -38.68 0.26
C THR A 18 19.26 -37.16 0.31
N ALA A 19 18.17 -36.43 0.04
CA ALA A 19 18.05 -35.07 0.46
C ALA A 19 18.14 -35.11 2.00
N GLN A 20 19.34 -34.89 2.51
CA GLN A 20 19.51 -34.49 3.89
C GLN A 20 18.81 -33.13 3.99
N THR A 21 17.64 -33.13 4.59
CA THR A 21 17.14 -31.94 5.27
C THR A 21 18.25 -31.56 6.25
N ALA A 22 19.00 -30.53 5.90
CA ALA A 22 19.85 -29.86 6.85
C ALA A 22 18.91 -29.35 7.93
N ASP A 23 18.83 -30.09 9.03
CA ASP A 23 18.40 -29.59 10.30
C ASP A 23 19.38 -28.47 10.61
N GLN A 24 19.04 -27.23 10.22
CA GLN A 24 19.74 -26.05 10.68
C GLN A 24 19.42 -25.91 12.17
N ASN A 25 20.05 -26.78 12.94
CA ASN A 25 20.25 -26.56 14.35
C ASN A 25 21.25 -25.42 14.44
N ASP A 26 20.79 -24.21 14.15
CA ASP A 26 21.50 -22.98 14.41
C ASP A 26 21.55 -22.83 15.95
N SER A 27 22.46 -23.58 16.55
CA SER A 27 22.90 -23.32 17.91
C SER A 27 23.71 -22.02 17.90
N ALA A 28 23.08 -20.94 17.43
CA ALA A 28 23.50 -19.63 17.82
C ALA A 28 23.51 -19.64 19.33
N SER A 29 24.69 -19.49 19.93
CA SER A 29 24.85 -19.10 21.33
C SER A 29 24.20 -17.72 21.46
N GLY A 30 22.89 -17.70 21.44
CA GLY A 30 22.05 -16.54 21.33
C GLY A 30 21.40 -16.25 22.65
N TYR A 31 20.88 -15.07 22.70
CA TYR A 31 20.04 -14.65 23.82
C TYR A 31 18.75 -15.44 23.78
N GLU A 32 18.32 -16.00 24.92
CA GLU A 32 16.97 -16.51 25.09
C GLU A 32 16.02 -15.33 25.32
N PHE A 33 15.06 -15.15 24.40
CA PHE A 33 14.04 -14.13 24.53
C PHE A 33 12.77 -14.76 25.11
N THR A 34 12.20 -14.11 26.10
CA THR A 34 10.87 -14.44 26.63
C THR A 34 9.93 -13.30 26.34
N ASP A 35 8.74 -13.60 25.80
CA ASP A 35 7.70 -12.61 25.57
C ASP A 35 7.18 -12.09 26.91
N VAL A 36 7.48 -10.83 27.21
CA VAL A 36 6.96 -10.15 28.40
C VAL A 36 5.54 -9.67 28.15
N LYS A 37 5.25 -9.26 26.91
CA LYS A 37 3.92 -8.80 26.50
C LYS A 37 3.79 -8.92 24.98
N LEU A 38 2.75 -9.62 24.52
CA LEU A 38 2.31 -9.65 23.15
C LEU A 38 1.13 -8.69 22.98
N ILE A 39 1.23 -7.79 22.00
CA ILE A 39 0.14 -6.93 21.57
C ILE A 39 -0.44 -7.55 20.31
N PRO A 40 -1.77 -7.75 20.21
CA PRO A 40 -2.38 -8.29 19.00
C PRO A 40 -2.13 -7.34 17.82
N THR A 41 -1.83 -7.90 16.66
CA THR A 41 -1.56 -7.16 15.43
C THR A 41 -2.32 -7.79 14.28
N THR A 42 -2.68 -6.99 13.29
CA THR A 42 -3.13 -7.49 11.98
C THR A 42 -1.94 -8.09 11.21
N PRO A 43 -2.19 -8.93 10.18
CA PRO A 43 -1.13 -9.48 9.33
C PRO A 43 -0.24 -8.41 8.69
N VAL A 44 1.02 -8.76 8.45
CA VAL A 44 1.97 -7.88 7.75
C VAL A 44 1.48 -7.61 6.34
N LYS A 45 1.52 -6.34 5.93
CA LYS A 45 1.09 -5.87 4.61
C LYS A 45 2.27 -5.46 3.75
N ASP A 46 2.12 -5.62 2.44
CA ASP A 46 3.16 -5.33 1.46
C ASP A 46 2.83 -4.03 0.70
N GLN A 47 3.58 -2.96 0.95
CA GLN A 47 3.45 -1.70 0.20
C GLN A 47 3.96 -1.80 -1.24
N SER A 48 4.68 -2.87 -1.57
CA SER A 48 5.28 -3.10 -2.89
C SER A 48 6.10 -1.89 -3.39
N ARG A 49 5.89 -1.46 -4.63
CA ARG A 49 6.63 -0.36 -5.28
C ARG A 49 5.94 0.98 -5.09
N SER A 50 5.66 1.34 -3.85
CA SER A 50 5.11 2.64 -3.50
C SER A 50 5.87 3.26 -2.33
N GLY A 51 6.06 4.55 -2.31
CA GLY A 51 6.69 5.30 -1.22
C GLY A 51 5.73 5.57 -0.06
N THR A 52 4.83 4.62 0.26
CA THR A 52 3.71 4.80 1.20
C THR A 52 3.89 4.12 2.55
N CYS A 53 5.13 3.76 2.93
CA CYS A 53 5.43 3.12 4.22
C CYS A 53 4.87 3.89 5.43
N TRP A 54 4.82 5.20 5.35
CA TRP A 54 4.25 6.08 6.37
C TRP A 54 2.76 5.78 6.62
N CYS A 55 2.00 5.47 5.57
CA CYS A 55 0.58 5.15 5.65
C CYS A 55 0.38 3.72 6.17
N PHE A 56 1.07 2.73 5.57
CA PHE A 56 1.02 1.33 5.98
C PHE A 56 1.36 1.14 7.45
N SER A 57 2.47 1.73 7.91
CA SER A 57 2.88 1.60 9.32
C SER A 57 1.91 2.26 10.29
N THR A 58 1.37 3.42 9.94
CA THR A 58 0.44 4.14 10.81
C THR A 58 -0.91 3.45 10.90
N LEU A 59 -1.47 2.97 9.77
CA LEU A 59 -2.72 2.22 9.79
C LEU A 59 -2.57 0.88 10.51
N SER A 60 -1.47 0.15 10.32
CA SER A 60 -1.18 -1.07 11.07
C SER A 60 -1.09 -0.83 12.58
N PHE A 61 -0.53 0.31 12.99
CA PHE A 61 -0.55 0.72 14.40
C PHE A 61 -1.99 0.97 14.89
N LEU A 62 -2.81 1.71 14.13
CA LEU A 62 -4.19 1.99 14.51
C LEU A 62 -5.04 0.71 14.58
N GLU A 63 -4.87 -0.20 13.63
CA GLU A 63 -5.52 -1.52 13.64
C GLU A 63 -5.16 -2.31 14.90
N SER A 64 -3.88 -2.27 15.32
CA SER A 64 -3.42 -2.91 16.55
C SER A 64 -4.04 -2.25 17.81
N GLU A 65 -4.20 -0.93 17.82
CA GLU A 65 -4.89 -0.25 18.93
C GLU A 65 -6.39 -0.55 18.97
N ILE A 66 -7.05 -0.74 17.81
CA ILE A 66 -8.44 -1.20 17.73
C ILE A 66 -8.57 -2.59 18.36
N LEU A 67 -7.71 -3.55 17.97
CA LEU A 67 -7.69 -4.90 18.54
C LEU A 67 -7.43 -4.88 20.05
N LYS A 68 -6.48 -4.10 20.50
CA LYS A 68 -6.14 -3.95 21.92
C LYS A 68 -7.30 -3.33 22.72
N ALA A 69 -8.10 -2.47 22.13
CA ALA A 69 -9.31 -1.92 22.72
C ALA A 69 -10.50 -2.91 22.73
N GLY A 70 -10.34 -4.10 22.15
CA GLY A 70 -11.39 -5.11 22.02
C GLY A 70 -12.30 -4.90 20.81
N GLY A 71 -11.90 -4.06 19.87
CA GLY A 71 -12.59 -3.88 18.58
C GLY A 71 -12.33 -5.05 17.61
N PRO A 72 -13.01 -5.06 16.46
CA PRO A 72 -12.86 -6.12 15.45
C PRO A 72 -11.49 -6.06 14.76
N GLU A 73 -11.05 -7.21 14.24
CA GLU A 73 -9.95 -7.23 13.28
C GLU A 73 -10.45 -6.59 11.97
N MET A 74 -9.76 -5.54 11.52
CA MET A 74 -10.14 -4.77 10.33
C MET A 74 -8.89 -4.39 9.56
N HIS A 75 -8.93 -4.55 8.23
CA HIS A 75 -7.90 -4.04 7.35
C HIS A 75 -8.36 -2.68 6.81
N LEU A 76 -7.72 -1.60 7.23
CA LEU A 76 -8.01 -0.24 6.79
C LEU A 76 -7.34 0.05 5.45
N SER A 77 -8.00 0.81 4.57
CA SER A 77 -7.47 1.13 3.25
C SER A 77 -6.37 2.19 3.32
N GLU A 78 -5.15 1.78 3.02
CA GLU A 78 -4.02 2.70 2.85
C GLU A 78 -4.23 3.63 1.65
N MET A 79 -4.78 3.09 0.57
CA MET A 79 -4.95 3.84 -0.67
C MET A 79 -6.04 4.92 -0.57
N TRP A 80 -7.00 4.78 0.34
CA TRP A 80 -7.93 5.84 0.68
C TRP A 80 -7.21 7.10 1.17
N ILE A 81 -6.34 6.93 2.15
CA ILE A 81 -5.55 8.03 2.72
C ILE A 81 -4.53 8.58 1.71
N VAL A 82 -3.84 7.69 1.01
CA VAL A 82 -2.83 8.07 0.01
C VAL A 82 -3.45 8.92 -1.10
N ARG A 83 -4.61 8.53 -1.62
CA ARG A 83 -5.32 9.28 -2.66
C ARG A 83 -5.70 10.70 -2.20
N HIS A 84 -6.24 10.84 -0.99
CA HIS A 84 -6.52 12.15 -0.41
C HIS A 84 -5.25 12.98 -0.24
N SER A 85 -4.19 12.36 0.28
CA SER A 85 -2.88 13.01 0.43
C SER A 85 -2.31 13.54 -0.88
N PHE A 86 -2.48 12.83 -2.01
CA PHE A 86 -2.07 13.34 -3.32
C PHE A 86 -2.82 14.61 -3.73
N MET A 87 -4.12 14.69 -3.45
CA MET A 87 -4.90 15.90 -3.74
C MET A 87 -4.43 17.09 -2.90
N ASP A 88 -4.22 16.89 -1.59
CA ASP A 88 -3.72 17.93 -0.68
C ASP A 88 -2.32 18.41 -1.09
N LYS A 89 -1.44 17.49 -1.45
CA LYS A 89 -0.10 17.82 -1.96
C LYS A 89 -0.15 18.58 -3.27
N ALA A 90 -1.07 18.22 -4.18
CA ALA A 90 -1.25 18.92 -5.44
C ALA A 90 -1.66 20.39 -5.21
N GLU A 91 -2.61 20.62 -4.31
CA GLU A 91 -3.02 21.98 -3.97
C GLU A 91 -1.90 22.81 -3.34
N LYS A 92 -1.14 22.20 -2.42
CA LYS A 92 0.03 22.84 -1.81
C LYS A 92 1.11 23.12 -2.84
N TYR A 93 1.39 22.17 -3.74
CA TYR A 93 2.38 22.31 -4.81
C TYR A 93 2.07 23.50 -5.74
N ILE A 94 0.82 23.58 -6.21
CA ILE A 94 0.38 24.71 -7.06
C ILE A 94 0.41 26.03 -6.30
N ARG A 95 -0.09 26.06 -5.06
CA ARG A 95 -0.10 27.27 -4.22
C ARG A 95 1.29 27.81 -3.92
N LEU A 96 2.28 26.93 -3.79
CA LEU A 96 3.67 27.28 -3.52
C LEU A 96 4.53 27.35 -4.80
N HIS A 97 3.91 27.48 -5.97
CA HIS A 97 4.59 27.64 -7.26
C HIS A 97 5.66 26.58 -7.55
N GLY A 98 5.44 25.34 -7.11
CA GLY A 98 6.36 24.22 -7.33
C GLY A 98 7.52 24.12 -6.35
N GLU A 99 7.64 25.03 -5.38
CA GLU A 99 8.70 25.01 -4.36
C GLU A 99 8.56 23.90 -3.31
N LEU A 100 7.47 23.15 -3.37
CA LEU A 100 7.25 21.99 -2.52
C LEU A 100 7.55 20.70 -3.30
N ASN A 101 8.23 19.74 -2.67
CA ASN A 101 8.42 18.43 -3.28
C ASN A 101 7.07 17.69 -3.40
N PHE A 102 6.61 17.45 -4.64
CA PHE A 102 5.46 16.60 -4.92
C PHE A 102 5.94 15.17 -5.10
N ALA A 103 5.77 14.35 -4.07
CA ALA A 103 6.23 12.96 -4.01
C ALA A 103 5.30 12.08 -3.16
N GLU A 104 5.53 10.78 -3.17
CA GLU A 104 4.73 9.74 -2.51
C GLU A 104 4.83 9.78 -0.97
N GLY A 105 5.99 10.21 -0.46
CA GLY A 105 6.29 10.22 0.98
C GLY A 105 5.31 11.05 1.80
N GLY A 106 5.18 10.71 3.07
CA GLY A 106 4.35 11.41 4.06
C GLY A 106 4.79 11.04 5.47
N ALA A 107 3.99 11.41 6.46
CA ALA A 107 4.25 11.12 7.85
C ALA A 107 2.99 10.61 8.57
N SER A 108 3.14 10.06 9.77
CA SER A 108 2.02 9.49 10.54
C SER A 108 0.90 10.50 10.80
N HIS A 109 1.23 11.77 10.99
CA HIS A 109 0.21 12.80 11.19
C HIS A 109 -0.65 13.03 9.93
N ASP A 110 -0.13 12.82 8.72
CA ASP A 110 -0.92 12.92 7.49
C ASP A 110 -2.04 11.87 7.47
N VAL A 111 -1.81 10.69 8.05
CA VAL A 111 -2.84 9.64 8.19
C VAL A 111 -3.93 10.10 9.15
N THR A 112 -3.56 10.55 10.35
CA THR A 112 -4.52 10.94 11.36
C THR A 112 -5.34 12.17 10.96
N GLU A 113 -4.73 13.15 10.30
CA GLU A 113 -5.45 14.29 9.73
C GLU A 113 -6.31 13.87 8.53
N GLY A 114 -5.84 12.96 7.68
CA GLY A 114 -6.63 12.37 6.59
C GLY A 114 -7.89 11.67 7.10
N ILE A 115 -7.78 10.85 8.14
CA ILE A 115 -8.92 10.17 8.76
C ILE A 115 -9.92 11.20 9.35
N LYS A 116 -9.43 12.21 10.04
CA LYS A 116 -10.29 13.28 10.59
C LYS A 116 -11.03 14.08 9.51
N ALA A 117 -10.37 14.31 8.38
CA ALA A 117 -10.92 15.14 7.30
C ALA A 117 -11.86 14.36 6.35
N HIS A 118 -11.59 13.08 6.13
CA HIS A 118 -12.19 12.28 5.06
C HIS A 118 -12.73 10.93 5.53
N GLY A 119 -12.66 10.63 6.81
CA GLY A 119 -13.01 9.31 7.33
C GLY A 119 -12.03 8.23 6.89
N ILE A 120 -12.47 6.98 6.99
CA ILE A 120 -11.70 5.78 6.60
C ILE A 120 -12.64 4.72 6.03
N VAL A 121 -12.12 3.87 5.17
CA VAL A 121 -12.85 2.72 4.62
C VAL A 121 -12.03 1.45 4.78
N PRO A 122 -12.65 0.26 4.81
CA PRO A 122 -11.93 -1.01 4.76
C PRO A 122 -11.21 -1.20 3.43
N PHE A 123 -10.10 -1.92 3.43
CA PHE A 123 -9.33 -2.24 2.22
C PHE A 123 -10.19 -2.95 1.16
N GLU A 124 -11.06 -3.86 1.55
CA GLU A 124 -11.94 -4.59 0.64
C GLU A 124 -12.98 -3.70 -0.08
N VAL A 125 -13.31 -2.56 0.53
CA VAL A 125 -14.19 -1.55 -0.07
C VAL A 125 -13.42 -0.67 -1.05
N TYR A 126 -12.18 -0.33 -0.73
CA TYR A 126 -11.35 0.54 -1.54
C TYR A 126 -9.89 0.07 -1.57
N PRO A 127 -9.54 -0.93 -2.37
CA PRO A 127 -8.16 -1.38 -2.52
C PRO A 127 -7.26 -0.36 -3.23
N GLY A 128 -7.83 0.55 -4.00
CA GLY A 128 -7.11 1.61 -4.71
C GLY A 128 -6.16 1.09 -5.80
N LEU A 129 -6.52 -0.01 -6.48
CA LEU A 129 -5.70 -0.69 -7.49
C LEU A 129 -6.46 -0.80 -8.82
N ASN A 130 -6.84 0.35 -9.41
CA ASN A 130 -7.67 0.39 -10.61
C ASN A 130 -6.86 0.37 -11.93
N TYR A 131 -5.54 0.21 -11.86
CA TYR A 131 -4.63 0.27 -13.01
C TYR A 131 -4.02 -1.09 -13.38
N GLY A 132 -4.68 -2.19 -13.02
CA GLY A 132 -4.37 -3.53 -13.51
C GLY A 132 -3.22 -4.25 -12.78
N THR A 133 -2.81 -3.78 -11.60
CA THR A 133 -1.83 -4.45 -10.75
C THR A 133 -2.51 -5.06 -9.52
N GLU A 134 -1.93 -6.14 -8.99
CA GLU A 134 -2.40 -6.77 -7.73
C GLU A 134 -1.82 -6.08 -6.48
N LYS A 135 -0.79 -5.27 -6.66
CA LYS A 135 -0.09 -4.54 -5.59
C LYS A 135 0.22 -3.13 -6.03
N PRO A 136 0.42 -2.19 -5.08
CA PRO A 136 0.79 -0.82 -5.42
C PRO A 136 2.08 -0.76 -6.25
N ASP A 137 2.01 -0.06 -7.39
CA ASP A 137 3.16 0.30 -8.21
C ASP A 137 2.97 1.75 -8.69
N PHE A 138 3.71 2.67 -8.10
CA PHE A 138 3.52 4.11 -8.33
C PHE A 138 4.48 4.71 -9.33
N HIS A 139 5.23 3.87 -10.07
CA HIS A 139 6.19 4.36 -11.03
C HIS A 139 5.53 5.26 -12.10
N GLU A 140 4.49 4.75 -12.77
CA GLU A 140 3.76 5.53 -13.77
C GLU A 140 2.94 6.65 -13.13
N LEU A 141 2.19 6.33 -12.07
CA LEU A 141 1.35 7.28 -11.34
C LEU A 141 2.12 8.54 -10.95
N SER A 142 3.27 8.40 -10.30
CA SER A 142 4.08 9.53 -9.82
C SER A 142 4.54 10.44 -10.95
N VAL A 143 4.96 9.87 -12.07
CA VAL A 143 5.40 10.62 -13.26
C VAL A 143 4.24 11.37 -13.89
N VAL A 144 3.10 10.70 -14.09
CA VAL A 144 1.92 11.30 -14.73
C VAL A 144 1.34 12.43 -13.89
N LEU A 145 1.15 12.19 -12.58
CA LEU A 145 0.61 13.23 -11.67
C LEU A 145 1.53 14.45 -11.60
N LYS A 146 2.85 14.23 -11.50
CA LYS A 146 3.82 15.33 -11.49
C LYS A 146 3.80 16.11 -12.79
N ALA A 147 3.80 15.44 -13.94
CA ALA A 147 3.76 16.09 -15.26
C ALA A 147 2.47 16.92 -15.46
N TYR A 148 1.34 16.42 -14.97
CA TYR A 148 0.09 17.18 -14.99
C TYR A 148 0.21 18.49 -14.21
N LEU A 149 0.73 18.43 -12.99
CA LEU A 149 0.89 19.61 -12.12
C LEU A 149 1.91 20.61 -12.69
N ASP A 150 2.99 20.13 -13.29
CA ASP A 150 3.97 20.99 -13.97
C ASP A 150 3.33 21.73 -15.14
N GLY A 151 2.44 21.08 -15.90
CA GLY A 151 1.63 21.71 -16.94
C GLY A 151 0.70 22.80 -16.38
N VAL A 152 0.09 22.57 -15.22
CA VAL A 152 -0.75 23.57 -14.53
C VAL A 152 0.09 24.76 -14.07
N LEU A 153 1.27 24.53 -13.49
CA LEU A 153 2.20 25.59 -13.10
C LEU A 153 2.63 26.43 -14.31
N LYS A 154 2.94 25.77 -15.42
CA LYS A 154 3.30 26.46 -16.67
C LYS A 154 2.19 27.41 -17.16
N ALA A 155 0.92 26.98 -17.01
CA ALA A 155 -0.22 27.83 -17.32
C ALA A 155 -0.31 29.06 -16.38
N ALA A 156 0.04 28.86 -15.08
CA ALA A 156 0.02 29.93 -14.07
C ALA A 156 1.08 31.03 -14.35
N GLU A 157 2.20 30.69 -14.97
CA GLU A 157 3.25 31.67 -15.35
C GLU A 157 2.73 32.78 -16.27
N SER A 158 1.60 32.59 -16.93
CA SER A 158 0.96 33.63 -17.78
C SER A 158 0.43 34.82 -16.95
N GLY A 159 0.45 34.75 -15.63
CA GLY A 159 -0.12 35.75 -14.73
C GLY A 159 -1.65 35.77 -14.67
N LYS A 160 -2.32 34.85 -15.37
CA LYS A 160 -3.78 34.72 -15.32
C LYS A 160 -4.18 33.76 -14.20
N PRO A 161 -5.31 34.03 -13.51
CA PRO A 161 -5.84 33.11 -12.52
C PRO A 161 -6.12 31.71 -13.11
N LEU A 162 -5.72 30.67 -12.43
CA LEU A 162 -6.09 29.31 -12.77
C LEU A 162 -7.59 29.07 -12.54
N SER A 163 -8.24 28.37 -13.46
CA SER A 163 -9.61 27.89 -13.24
C SER A 163 -9.59 26.71 -12.27
N THR A 164 -10.75 26.34 -11.70
CA THR A 164 -10.89 25.14 -10.87
C THR A 164 -10.87 23.84 -11.69
N ALA A 165 -10.83 23.92 -13.02
CA ALA A 165 -10.84 22.74 -13.90
C ALA A 165 -9.64 21.82 -13.67
N TRP A 166 -8.46 22.38 -13.35
CA TRP A 166 -7.28 21.56 -13.08
C TRP A 166 -7.46 20.62 -11.89
N LYS A 167 -8.19 21.07 -10.84
CA LYS A 167 -8.50 20.21 -9.68
C LYS A 167 -9.38 19.04 -10.08
N ARG A 168 -10.42 19.28 -10.89
CA ARG A 168 -11.29 18.22 -11.40
C ARG A 168 -10.54 17.25 -12.32
N GLY A 169 -9.68 17.79 -13.19
CA GLY A 169 -8.81 16.95 -14.04
C GLY A 169 -7.84 16.11 -13.24
N PHE A 170 -7.23 16.66 -12.20
CA PHE A 170 -6.34 15.92 -11.31
C PHE A 170 -7.09 14.84 -10.54
N ASN A 171 -8.29 15.14 -10.00
CA ASN A 171 -9.14 14.13 -9.37
C ASN A 171 -9.53 13.00 -10.32
N ALA A 172 -9.85 13.32 -11.59
CA ALA A 172 -10.17 12.31 -12.57
C ALA A 172 -8.98 11.38 -12.84
N LEU A 173 -7.74 11.92 -12.90
CA LEU A 173 -6.53 11.08 -12.97
C LEU A 173 -6.40 10.18 -11.75
N LEU A 174 -6.63 10.70 -10.54
CA LEU A 174 -6.59 9.87 -9.34
C LEU A 174 -7.66 8.77 -9.36
N ASP A 175 -8.86 9.05 -9.88
CA ASP A 175 -9.92 8.05 -10.01
C ASP A 175 -9.59 6.94 -11.01
N GLU A 176 -8.84 7.26 -12.09
CA GLU A 176 -8.37 6.24 -13.04
C GLU A 176 -7.36 5.28 -12.41
N TYR A 177 -6.48 5.76 -11.53
CA TYR A 177 -5.47 4.92 -10.88
C TYR A 177 -5.98 4.23 -9.62
N PHE A 178 -6.70 4.95 -8.76
CA PHE A 178 -7.15 4.42 -7.46
C PHE A 178 -8.57 3.86 -7.47
N GLY A 179 -9.36 4.16 -8.50
CA GLY A 179 -10.79 3.94 -8.55
C GLY A 179 -11.62 5.09 -7.95
N PRO A 180 -12.91 5.17 -8.31
CA PRO A 180 -13.82 6.17 -7.78
C PRO A 180 -14.06 5.94 -6.28
N MET A 181 -14.08 7.04 -5.52
CA MET A 181 -14.29 6.96 -4.07
C MET A 181 -15.77 6.74 -3.73
N PRO A 182 -16.09 5.75 -2.87
CA PRO A 182 -17.46 5.55 -2.42
C PRO A 182 -17.89 6.66 -1.45
N GLU A 183 -19.09 7.18 -1.62
CA GLU A 183 -19.75 8.05 -0.64
C GLU A 183 -20.34 7.25 0.52
N THR A 184 -20.91 6.06 0.21
CA THR A 184 -21.42 5.08 1.17
C THR A 184 -20.98 3.68 0.77
N PHE A 185 -20.91 2.77 1.71
CA PHE A 185 -20.55 1.37 1.49
C PHE A 185 -21.18 0.45 2.53
N THR A 186 -21.34 -0.82 2.19
CA THR A 186 -21.78 -1.84 3.14
C THR A 186 -20.55 -2.62 3.62
N TYR A 187 -20.38 -2.71 4.93
CA TYR A 187 -19.34 -3.51 5.56
C TYR A 187 -19.96 -4.35 6.69
N GLU A 188 -19.71 -5.67 6.69
CA GLU A 188 -20.29 -6.62 7.63
C GLU A 188 -21.83 -6.50 7.78
N GLY A 189 -22.52 -6.24 6.65
CA GLY A 189 -23.98 -6.13 6.59
C GLY A 189 -24.58 -4.82 7.12
N LYS A 190 -23.75 -3.84 7.45
CA LYS A 190 -24.17 -2.50 7.89
C LYS A 190 -23.70 -1.45 6.90
N GLU A 191 -24.51 -0.43 6.67
CA GLU A 191 -24.19 0.71 5.82
C GLU A 191 -23.40 1.77 6.60
N TYR A 192 -22.36 2.29 5.96
CA TYR A 192 -21.47 3.32 6.50
C TYR A 192 -21.19 4.41 5.47
N THR A 193 -20.86 5.60 5.96
CA THR A 193 -20.01 6.56 5.24
C THR A 193 -18.58 6.45 5.78
N PRO A 194 -17.55 6.94 5.05
CA PRO A 194 -16.18 6.93 5.56
C PRO A 194 -16.03 7.59 6.94
N GLU A 195 -16.73 8.69 7.18
CA GLU A 195 -16.72 9.41 8.45
C GLU A 195 -17.42 8.61 9.56
N SER A 196 -18.51 7.91 9.25
CA SER A 196 -19.23 7.11 10.25
C SER A 196 -18.50 5.85 10.68
N LEU A 197 -17.61 5.33 9.82
CA LEU A 197 -16.72 4.23 10.21
C LEU A 197 -15.57 4.73 11.10
N ALA A 198 -15.10 5.95 10.88
CA ALA A 198 -14.01 6.57 11.65
C ALA A 198 -14.43 7.06 13.04
N ALA A 199 -15.71 7.19 13.30
CA ALA A 199 -16.26 7.72 14.56
C ALA A 199 -16.34 6.67 15.67
#